data_ca90667dd28abe1642d1c2eb2fafdd61
#
_entry.id   ca90667dd28abe1642d1c2eb2fafdd61
#
_cell.length_a   1.000
_cell.length_b   1.000
_cell.length_c   1.000
_cell.angle_alpha   90.00
_cell.angle_beta   90.00
_cell.angle_gamma   90.00
#
_symmetry.space_group_name_H-M   'P 1'
#
loop_
_entity.id
_entity.type
_entity.pdbx_description
1 polymer ?
#
loop_
_entity_poly.entity_id
_entity_poly.type
_entity_poly.pdbx_seq_one_letter_code
_entity_poly.pdbx_strand_id
1 'polypeptide(L)'
;MDLNYSIENIFPTPIHVFDINRFDEIRDSLIDYAYDLRKKEPISIGSYENEAWNYCHPSEGWQSPRFNVNNKNDLLQNYLITALTQFSSIKETVGMRVSTWMNINPKNTLSVKHDHPCSDLAGVLWVKCSKNCGRIVFDNSLNFQSFNEINSYTDKFKERTNYYHNYFFNPIEGRMIIF
;
A
#
# COMPACT_ATOMS: atom_id res chain seq x y z
N MET A 1 -6.74 -14.95 -45.87
CA MET A 1 -7.73 -14.12 -45.13
C MET A 1 -6.95 -13.30 -44.15
N ASP A 2 -6.83 -12.00 -44.34
CA ASP A 2 -6.08 -11.11 -43.49
C ASP A 2 -7.01 -10.63 -42.37
N LEU A 3 -6.60 -10.86 -41.10
CA LEU A 3 -7.31 -10.39 -39.93
C LEU A 3 -6.48 -9.26 -39.27
N ASN A 4 -7.10 -8.12 -39.10
CA ASN A 4 -6.55 -7.08 -38.24
C ASN A 4 -6.86 -7.43 -36.78
N TYR A 5 -5.82 -7.48 -35.95
CA TYR A 5 -5.92 -7.84 -34.54
C TYR A 5 -5.37 -6.74 -33.66
N SER A 6 -6.14 -6.33 -32.66
CA SER A 6 -5.71 -5.43 -31.61
C SER A 6 -6.11 -5.96 -30.24
N ILE A 7 -5.41 -5.51 -29.23
CA ILE A 7 -5.76 -5.77 -27.83
C ILE A 7 -5.99 -4.41 -27.18
N GLU A 8 -7.17 -4.26 -26.58
CA GLU A 8 -7.52 -3.09 -25.80
C GLU A 8 -7.51 -3.46 -24.32
N ASN A 9 -6.69 -2.77 -23.53
CA ASN A 9 -6.69 -2.89 -22.08
C ASN A 9 -7.67 -1.87 -21.51
N ILE A 10 -8.81 -2.35 -21.01
CA ILE A 10 -9.83 -1.51 -20.40
C ILE A 10 -9.77 -1.64 -18.87
N PHE A 11 -10.06 -0.54 -18.17
CA PHE A 11 -10.07 -0.45 -16.69
C PHE A 11 -8.72 -0.77 -16.01
N PRO A 12 -7.60 -0.19 -16.46
CA PRO A 12 -6.34 -0.36 -15.76
C PRO A 12 -6.43 0.24 -14.36
N THR A 13 -5.86 -0.46 -13.38
CA THR A 13 -5.68 0.07 -12.03
C THR A 13 -4.25 0.59 -11.89
N PRO A 14 -4.03 1.91 -11.88
CA PRO A 14 -2.69 2.45 -11.72
C PRO A 14 -2.21 2.27 -10.28
N ILE A 15 -0.96 1.83 -10.12
CA ILE A 15 -0.25 1.84 -8.85
C ILE A 15 1.02 2.64 -9.05
N HIS A 16 1.16 3.71 -8.31
CA HIS A 16 2.32 4.58 -8.38
C HIS A 16 3.40 4.09 -7.43
N VAL A 17 4.62 3.97 -7.92
CA VAL A 17 5.76 3.46 -7.15
C VAL A 17 6.83 4.54 -7.06
N PHE A 18 7.25 4.87 -5.85
CA PHE A 18 8.27 5.86 -5.56
C PHE A 18 9.37 5.23 -4.71
N ASP A 19 10.60 5.36 -5.12
CA ASP A 19 11.75 5.05 -4.30
C ASP A 19 12.31 6.36 -3.72
N ILE A 20 12.29 6.49 -2.40
CA ILE A 20 12.72 7.71 -1.71
C ILE A 20 14.25 7.76 -1.72
N ASN A 21 14.79 8.72 -2.45
CA ASN A 21 16.22 8.98 -2.43
C ASN A 21 16.69 9.40 -1.02
N ARG A 22 17.84 8.86 -0.57
CA ARG A 22 18.40 9.15 0.74
C ARG A 22 17.47 8.78 1.90
N PHE A 23 16.71 7.70 1.73
CA PHE A 23 15.79 7.22 2.77
C PHE A 23 16.49 6.86 4.08
N ASP A 24 17.72 6.41 3.99
CA ASP A 24 18.60 6.12 5.12
C ASP A 24 18.74 7.29 6.10
N GLU A 25 18.65 8.53 5.64
CA GLU A 25 18.75 9.72 6.51
C GLU A 25 17.53 9.89 7.45
N ILE A 26 16.39 9.32 7.07
CA ILE A 26 15.15 9.44 7.85
C ILE A 26 14.69 8.12 8.46
N ARG A 27 15.19 7.00 7.95
CA ARG A 27 14.74 5.67 8.33
C ARG A 27 14.79 5.44 9.84
N ASP A 28 15.94 5.68 10.44
CA ASP A 28 16.13 5.37 11.85
C ASP A 28 15.25 6.27 12.75
N SER A 29 15.07 7.54 12.39
CA SER A 29 14.16 8.43 13.11
C SER A 29 12.70 7.99 13.02
N LEU A 30 12.28 7.43 11.87
CA LEU A 30 10.93 6.87 11.71
C LEU A 30 10.75 5.59 12.52
N ILE A 31 11.78 4.75 12.57
CA ILE A 31 11.78 3.53 13.39
C ILE A 31 11.65 3.88 14.87
N ASP A 32 12.50 4.80 15.36
CA ASP A 32 12.47 5.24 16.74
C ASP A 32 11.12 5.86 17.10
N TYR A 33 10.58 6.70 16.21
CA TYR A 33 9.26 7.27 16.40
C TYR A 33 8.17 6.19 16.52
N ALA A 34 8.19 5.18 15.66
CA ALA A 34 7.23 4.09 15.71
C ALA A 34 7.28 3.31 17.03
N TYR A 35 8.48 2.98 17.50
CA TYR A 35 8.66 2.26 18.76
C TYR A 35 8.35 3.12 19.99
N ASP A 36 8.65 4.41 19.97
CA ASP A 36 8.28 5.32 21.04
C ASP A 36 6.77 5.54 21.11
N LEU A 37 6.12 5.63 19.94
CA LEU A 37 4.66 5.69 19.88
C LEU A 37 4.03 4.42 20.46
N ARG A 38 4.57 3.25 20.11
CA ARG A 38 4.11 1.98 20.67
C ARG A 38 4.30 1.88 22.19
N LYS A 39 5.35 2.45 22.75
CA LYS A 39 5.53 2.50 24.21
C LYS A 39 4.47 3.36 24.89
N LYS A 40 4.08 4.47 24.26
CA LYS A 40 3.08 5.40 24.81
C LYS A 40 1.65 4.89 24.61
N GLU A 41 1.41 4.25 23.49
CA GLU A 41 0.13 3.71 23.05
C GLU A 41 0.28 2.21 22.78
N PRO A 42 0.46 1.38 23.82
CA PRO A 42 0.78 -0.04 23.65
C PRO A 42 -0.37 -0.84 23.06
N ILE A 43 -1.59 -0.31 23.15
CA ILE A 43 -2.80 -0.95 22.67
C ILE A 43 -2.92 -0.66 21.17
N SER A 44 -2.95 -1.71 20.37
CA SER A 44 -3.15 -1.58 18.93
C SER A 44 -4.57 -1.07 18.61
N ILE A 45 -4.68 -0.04 17.80
CA ILE A 45 -5.98 0.37 17.26
C ILE A 45 -6.39 -0.65 16.20
N GLY A 46 -7.49 -1.32 16.40
CA GLY A 46 -7.96 -2.44 15.56
C GLY A 46 -7.93 -3.79 16.27
N SER A 47 -7.36 -3.85 17.49
CA SER A 47 -7.43 -5.05 18.34
C SER A 47 -8.68 -5.12 19.21
N TYR A 48 -9.55 -4.12 19.19
CA TYR A 48 -10.72 -4.05 20.06
C TYR A 48 -12.05 -4.14 19.33
N GLU A 49 -12.81 -5.10 19.74
CA GLU A 49 -14.29 -5.29 19.89
C GLU A 49 -15.26 -4.66 18.87
N ASN A 50 -14.84 -3.86 17.93
CA ASN A 50 -15.69 -3.49 16.79
C ASN A 50 -15.40 -4.44 15.62
N GLU A 51 -16.19 -5.50 15.54
CA GLU A 51 -16.13 -6.56 14.53
C GLU A 51 -16.10 -6.04 13.07
N ALA A 52 -16.45 -4.79 12.83
CA ALA A 52 -16.48 -4.19 11.50
C ALA A 52 -15.11 -3.64 11.02
N TRP A 53 -14.12 -3.47 11.89
CA TRP A 53 -12.85 -2.79 11.57
C TRP A 53 -11.58 -3.56 11.95
N ASN A 54 -11.70 -4.83 12.33
CA ASN A 54 -10.57 -5.69 12.67
C ASN A 54 -9.85 -6.23 11.43
N TYR A 55 -9.22 -5.35 10.68
CA TYR A 55 -8.51 -5.72 9.44
C TYR A 55 -7.07 -6.16 9.64
N CYS A 56 -6.48 -5.92 10.80
CA CYS A 56 -5.21 -6.52 11.17
C CYS A 56 -5.47 -7.74 12.03
N HIS A 57 -4.76 -8.83 11.78
CA HIS A 57 -4.87 -10.02 12.65
C HIS A 57 -4.43 -9.64 14.06
N PRO A 58 -5.30 -9.75 15.06
CA PRO A 58 -5.12 -9.08 16.35
C PRO A 58 -4.04 -9.68 17.23
N SER A 59 -3.50 -10.84 16.89
CA SER A 59 -2.72 -11.61 17.86
C SER A 59 -1.34 -11.03 18.15
N GLU A 60 -0.70 -10.28 17.23
CA GLU A 60 0.69 -9.85 17.44
C GLU A 60 1.10 -8.56 16.73
N GLY A 61 0.33 -8.07 15.76
CA GLY A 61 0.59 -6.81 15.07
C GLY A 61 0.21 -5.59 15.93
N TRP A 62 0.86 -4.48 15.71
CA TRP A 62 0.52 -3.22 16.35
C TRP A 62 0.29 -2.14 15.30
N GLN A 63 -0.81 -1.41 15.45
CA GLN A 63 -1.16 -0.24 14.66
C GLN A 63 -1.30 0.97 15.58
N SER A 64 -0.64 2.07 15.22
CA SER A 64 -0.73 3.31 15.96
C SER A 64 -2.09 3.98 15.83
N PRO A 65 -2.43 4.89 16.76
CA PRO A 65 -3.42 5.92 16.47
C PRO A 65 -3.09 6.68 15.18
N ARG A 66 -4.12 7.23 14.55
CA ARG A 66 -3.92 8.11 13.39
C ARG A 66 -3.26 9.41 13.84
N PHE A 67 -2.34 9.90 13.03
CA PHE A 67 -1.66 11.16 13.28
C PHE A 67 -1.55 11.98 11.98
N ASN A 68 -1.45 13.29 12.14
CA ASN A 68 -1.17 14.19 11.03
C ASN A 68 0.34 14.30 10.85
N VAL A 69 0.81 14.10 9.65
CA VAL A 69 2.24 14.21 9.30
C VAL A 69 2.78 15.61 9.55
N ASN A 70 1.90 16.62 9.48
CA ASN A 70 2.25 18.05 9.56
C ASN A 70 2.96 18.49 10.85
N ASN A 71 2.95 17.69 11.90
CA ASN A 71 3.42 18.16 13.22
C ASN A 71 4.71 17.53 13.72
N LYS A 72 5.25 16.49 13.08
CA LYS A 72 6.37 15.73 13.67
C LYS A 72 7.44 15.22 12.73
N ASN A 73 7.23 15.27 11.42
CA ASN A 73 8.25 14.85 10.47
C ASN A 73 8.08 15.57 9.13
N ASP A 74 8.60 16.80 9.07
CA ASP A 74 8.54 17.66 7.88
C ASP A 74 9.09 16.96 6.64
N LEU A 75 10.05 16.07 6.81
CA LEU A 75 10.69 15.38 5.71
C LEU A 75 9.76 14.32 5.10
N LEU A 76 9.06 13.53 5.91
CA LEU A 76 8.06 12.58 5.41
C LEU A 76 6.91 13.29 4.72
N GLN A 77 6.45 14.42 5.26
CA GLN A 77 5.44 15.26 4.64
C GLN A 77 5.91 15.76 3.28
N ASN A 78 7.14 16.24 3.17
CA ASN A 78 7.70 16.72 1.92
C ASN A 78 7.77 15.60 0.86
N TYR A 79 8.15 14.38 1.24
CA TYR A 79 8.12 13.24 0.32
C TYR A 79 6.71 12.88 -0.13
N LEU A 80 5.74 12.87 0.78
CA LEU A 80 4.32 12.63 0.44
C LEU A 80 3.79 13.69 -0.52
N ILE A 81 4.01 14.98 -0.21
CA ILE A 81 3.57 16.08 -1.08
C ILE A 81 4.26 15.97 -2.44
N THR A 82 5.57 15.72 -2.47
CA THR A 82 6.30 15.56 -3.73
C THR A 82 5.76 14.39 -4.55
N ALA A 83 5.50 13.26 -3.93
CA ALA A 83 4.90 12.12 -4.60
C ALA A 83 3.52 12.49 -5.18
N LEU A 84 2.65 13.08 -4.38
CA LEU A 84 1.31 13.47 -4.80
C LEU A 84 1.33 14.52 -5.94
N THR A 85 2.25 15.46 -5.90
CA THR A 85 2.39 16.48 -6.98
C THR A 85 2.93 15.89 -8.29
N GLN A 86 3.56 14.73 -8.27
CA GLN A 86 3.97 14.03 -9.48
C GLN A 86 2.82 13.29 -10.18
N PHE A 87 1.68 13.15 -9.53
CA PHE A 87 0.50 12.62 -10.20
C PHE A 87 -0.06 13.65 -11.17
N SER A 88 0.12 13.44 -12.45
CA SER A 88 -0.50 14.25 -13.48
C SER A 88 -2.05 14.23 -13.47
N SER A 89 -2.61 13.24 -12.78
CA SER A 89 -4.06 13.05 -12.66
C SER A 89 -4.70 13.81 -11.49
N ILE A 90 -3.91 14.35 -10.57
CA ILE A 90 -4.44 15.15 -9.45
C ILE A 90 -4.43 16.61 -9.87
N LYS A 91 -5.63 17.19 -9.99
CA LYS A 91 -5.80 18.60 -10.41
C LYS A 91 -5.26 19.58 -9.38
N GLU A 92 -5.51 19.33 -8.11
CA GLU A 92 -5.13 20.22 -7.02
C GLU A 92 -4.76 19.43 -5.78
N THR A 93 -3.68 19.81 -5.12
CA THR A 93 -3.31 19.29 -3.81
C THR A 93 -3.88 20.13 -2.65
N VAL A 94 -4.56 21.23 -2.98
CA VAL A 94 -5.18 22.14 -2.00
C VAL A 94 -6.39 21.44 -1.37
N GLY A 95 -6.38 21.38 -0.04
CA GLY A 95 -7.48 20.76 0.71
C GLY A 95 -7.37 19.25 0.91
N MET A 96 -6.29 18.61 0.45
CA MET A 96 -6.07 17.19 0.72
C MET A 96 -5.93 16.94 2.23
N ARG A 97 -6.63 15.92 2.70
CA ARG A 97 -6.50 15.41 4.07
C ARG A 97 -5.70 14.12 4.02
N VAL A 98 -4.57 14.10 4.70
CA VAL A 98 -3.74 12.90 4.82
C VAL A 98 -3.89 12.33 6.22
N SER A 99 -4.40 11.11 6.30
CA SER A 99 -4.47 10.35 7.54
C SER A 99 -3.37 9.29 7.53
N THR A 100 -2.52 9.31 8.52
CA THR A 100 -1.35 8.44 8.60
C THR A 100 -1.39 7.62 9.88
N TRP A 101 -0.89 6.41 9.81
CA TRP A 101 -0.63 5.54 10.97
C TRP A 101 0.59 4.68 10.70
N MET A 102 1.14 4.08 11.72
CA MET A 102 2.27 3.16 11.64
C MET A 102 1.85 1.76 12.04
N ASN A 103 2.35 0.78 11.33
CA ASN A 103 2.18 -0.63 11.63
C ASN A 103 3.52 -1.25 12.02
N ILE A 104 3.53 -2.04 13.08
CA ILE A 104 4.64 -2.91 13.45
C ILE A 104 4.12 -4.35 13.39
N ASN A 105 4.55 -5.07 12.38
CA ASN A 105 4.12 -6.42 12.10
C ASN A 105 5.25 -7.41 12.40
N PRO A 106 5.19 -8.15 13.52
CA PRO A 106 6.14 -9.22 13.83
C PRO A 106 6.02 -10.37 12.83
N LYS A 107 6.93 -11.33 12.95
CA LYS A 107 6.87 -12.56 12.16
C LYS A 107 5.54 -13.28 12.40
N ASN A 108 4.99 -13.86 11.33
CA ASN A 108 3.73 -14.61 11.32
C ASN A 108 2.46 -13.76 11.55
N THR A 109 2.55 -12.44 11.42
CA THR A 109 1.36 -11.58 11.38
C THR A 109 0.87 -11.38 9.96
N LEU A 110 -0.42 -11.15 9.82
CA LEU A 110 -1.12 -10.98 8.56
C LEU A 110 -2.11 -9.84 8.67
N SER A 111 -2.08 -8.91 7.73
CA SER A 111 -3.19 -7.99 7.50
C SER A 111 -4.22 -8.66 6.61
N VAL A 112 -5.45 -8.75 7.08
CA VAL A 112 -6.55 -9.34 6.30
C VAL A 112 -6.83 -8.44 5.10
N LYS A 113 -7.32 -9.06 4.02
CA LYS A 113 -7.79 -8.31 2.85
C LYS A 113 -8.87 -7.30 3.25
N HIS A 114 -8.67 -6.06 2.86
CA HIS A 114 -9.58 -4.95 3.14
C HIS A 114 -9.48 -3.89 2.03
N ASP A 115 -10.43 -2.99 2.03
CA ASP A 115 -10.44 -1.78 1.22
C ASP A 115 -10.32 -0.52 2.12
N HIS A 116 -10.21 0.63 1.50
CA HIS A 116 -10.14 1.93 2.17
C HIS A 116 -11.35 2.79 1.76
N PRO A 117 -12.56 2.50 2.26
CA PRO A 117 -13.74 3.26 1.91
C PRO A 117 -13.57 4.73 2.33
N CYS A 118 -14.10 5.64 1.52
CA CYS A 118 -14.00 7.08 1.72
C CYS A 118 -12.58 7.67 1.60
N SER A 119 -11.67 6.94 0.96
CA SER A 119 -10.35 7.45 0.61
C SER A 119 -10.20 7.47 -0.91
N ASP A 120 -9.76 8.58 -1.46
CA ASP A 120 -9.48 8.68 -2.90
C ASP A 120 -8.22 7.92 -3.28
N LEU A 121 -7.25 7.90 -2.36
CA LEU A 121 -5.98 7.19 -2.50
C LEU A 121 -5.59 6.55 -1.18
N ALA A 122 -4.92 5.42 -1.27
CA ALA A 122 -4.24 4.79 -0.15
C ALA A 122 -2.75 4.59 -0.48
N GLY A 123 -1.93 4.49 0.54
CA GLY A 123 -0.49 4.32 0.31
C GLY A 123 0.21 3.54 1.42
N VAL A 124 1.31 2.92 1.06
CA VAL A 124 2.19 2.19 1.97
C VAL A 124 3.63 2.61 1.75
N LEU A 125 4.32 2.97 2.83
CA LEU A 125 5.76 3.18 2.87
C LEU A 125 6.40 2.09 3.72
N TRP A 126 7.35 1.36 3.16
CA TRP A 126 8.14 0.38 3.90
C TRP A 126 9.33 1.06 4.57
N VAL A 127 9.26 1.15 5.91
CA VAL A 127 10.30 1.80 6.72
C VAL A 127 11.39 0.81 7.14
N LYS A 128 10.99 -0.41 7.53
CA LYS A 128 11.91 -1.47 7.95
C LYS A 128 11.43 -2.80 7.45
N CYS A 129 12.29 -3.50 6.75
CA CYS A 129 12.00 -4.80 6.14
C CYS A 129 13.00 -5.86 6.58
N SER A 130 12.52 -6.98 7.07
CA SER A 130 13.38 -8.15 7.27
C SER A 130 13.57 -8.91 5.94
N LYS A 131 14.60 -9.74 5.85
CA LYS A 131 14.92 -10.51 4.63
C LYS A 131 13.75 -11.33 4.09
N ASN A 132 12.85 -11.80 4.97
CA ASN A 132 11.72 -12.67 4.63
C ASN A 132 10.39 -12.04 5.10
N CYS A 133 10.26 -10.72 5.07
CA CYS A 133 9.00 -10.07 5.40
C CYS A 133 7.93 -10.30 4.33
N GLY A 134 6.67 -10.23 4.76
CA GLY A 134 5.52 -10.40 3.89
C GLY A 134 5.40 -9.32 2.84
N ARG A 135 4.67 -9.62 1.79
CA ARG A 135 4.37 -8.72 0.67
C ARG A 135 2.95 -8.17 0.76
N ILE A 136 2.72 -7.03 0.13
CA ILE A 136 1.36 -6.56 -0.13
C ILE A 136 0.83 -7.24 -1.39
N VAL A 137 -0.42 -7.67 -1.34
CA VAL A 137 -1.10 -8.33 -2.45
C VAL A 137 -2.36 -7.55 -2.80
N PHE A 138 -2.52 -7.25 -4.07
CA PHE A 138 -3.71 -6.65 -4.64
C PHE A 138 -4.49 -7.72 -5.38
N ASP A 139 -5.74 -7.90 -5.03
CA ASP A 139 -6.65 -8.75 -5.80
C ASP A 139 -7.30 -7.93 -6.91
N ASN A 140 -7.47 -8.54 -8.06
CA ASN A 140 -8.16 -7.91 -9.17
C ASN A 140 -9.64 -7.74 -8.84
N SER A 141 -10.08 -6.50 -8.66
CA SER A 141 -11.49 -6.17 -8.37
C SER A 141 -12.42 -6.43 -9.56
N LEU A 142 -11.87 -6.44 -10.77
CA LEU A 142 -12.60 -6.75 -12.00
C LEU A 142 -12.57 -8.26 -12.29
N ASN A 143 -12.49 -9.06 -11.27
CA ASN A 143 -12.43 -10.49 -11.40
C ASN A 143 -13.74 -11.02 -12.00
N PHE A 144 -13.77 -11.20 -13.31
CA PHE A 144 -14.80 -11.96 -14.01
C PHE A 144 -14.66 -13.43 -13.65
N GLN A 145 -14.95 -13.78 -12.41
CA GLN A 145 -14.70 -15.13 -11.87
C GLN A 145 -15.37 -16.23 -12.66
N SER A 146 -16.44 -15.92 -13.35
CA SER A 146 -17.11 -16.87 -14.26
C SER A 146 -16.32 -17.23 -15.52
N PHE A 147 -15.27 -16.46 -15.84
CA PHE A 147 -14.40 -16.72 -17.00
C PHE A 147 -12.99 -17.11 -16.56
N ASN A 148 -12.83 -17.47 -15.33
CA ASN A 148 -11.56 -17.32 -14.64
C ASN A 148 -10.57 -18.43 -14.87
N GLU A 149 -10.89 -19.44 -15.54
CA GLU A 149 -9.85 -20.42 -15.80
C GLU A 149 -9.36 -20.30 -17.25
N ILE A 150 -8.93 -19.11 -17.59
CA ILE A 150 -8.18 -18.93 -18.81
C ILE A 150 -6.75 -19.46 -18.57
N ASN A 151 -6.67 -20.67 -18.06
CA ASN A 151 -5.44 -21.46 -17.98
C ASN A 151 -4.80 -21.68 -19.35
N SER A 152 -5.58 -21.45 -20.42
CA SER A 152 -5.12 -21.51 -21.80
C SER A 152 -4.31 -20.30 -22.25
N TYR A 153 -4.32 -19.19 -21.52
CA TYR A 153 -3.48 -18.07 -21.87
C TYR A 153 -2.01 -18.33 -21.50
N THR A 154 -1.15 -18.08 -22.48
CA THR A 154 0.30 -18.14 -22.25
C THR A 154 0.75 -17.05 -21.28
N ASP A 155 1.84 -17.29 -20.56
CA ASP A 155 2.43 -16.29 -19.67
C ASP A 155 2.78 -15.00 -20.42
N LYS A 156 3.29 -15.12 -21.65
CA LYS A 156 3.56 -13.97 -22.52
C LYS A 156 2.31 -13.13 -22.83
N PHE A 157 1.14 -13.76 -22.95
CA PHE A 157 -0.11 -13.04 -23.13
C PHE A 157 -0.52 -12.34 -21.84
N LYS A 158 -0.41 -13.01 -20.70
CA LYS A 158 -0.73 -12.44 -19.38
C LYS A 158 0.16 -11.23 -19.07
N GLU A 159 1.46 -11.34 -19.30
CA GLU A 159 2.40 -10.22 -19.16
C GLU A 159 2.05 -9.03 -20.06
N ARG A 160 1.75 -9.28 -21.31
CA ARG A 160 1.43 -8.23 -22.28
C ARG A 160 0.13 -7.49 -21.96
N THR A 161 -0.84 -8.18 -21.40
CA THR A 161 -2.17 -7.65 -21.10
C THR A 161 -2.32 -7.23 -19.64
N ASN A 162 -1.28 -7.42 -18.80
CA ASN A 162 -1.36 -7.24 -17.35
C ASN A 162 -2.54 -8.02 -16.73
N TYR A 163 -2.80 -9.20 -17.29
CA TYR A 163 -3.89 -10.05 -16.83
C TYR A 163 -3.43 -10.92 -15.65
N TYR A 164 -3.74 -10.47 -14.45
CA TYR A 164 -3.41 -11.18 -13.21
C TYR A 164 -4.65 -11.29 -12.32
N HIS A 165 -4.79 -12.42 -11.63
CA HIS A 165 -5.79 -12.55 -10.57
C HIS A 165 -5.42 -11.73 -9.36
N ASN A 166 -4.14 -11.68 -9.07
CA ASN A 166 -3.56 -10.84 -8.04
C ASN A 166 -2.22 -10.31 -8.51
N TYR A 167 -1.84 -9.19 -7.95
CA TYR A 167 -0.52 -8.59 -8.15
C TYR A 167 0.10 -8.29 -6.79
N PHE A 168 1.42 -8.37 -6.67
CA PHE A 168 2.07 -8.14 -5.39
C PHE A 168 3.32 -7.28 -5.52
N PHE A 169 3.61 -6.57 -4.45
CA PHE A 169 4.87 -5.88 -4.26
C PHE A 169 5.63 -6.49 -3.11
N ASN A 170 6.89 -6.81 -3.36
CA ASN A 170 7.82 -7.14 -2.29
C ASN A 170 8.21 -5.86 -1.56
N PRO A 171 8.30 -5.90 -0.23
CA PRO A 171 8.72 -4.75 0.54
C PRO A 171 10.17 -4.41 0.25
N ILE A 172 10.43 -3.12 0.06
CA ILE A 172 11.75 -2.54 -0.12
C ILE A 172 11.79 -1.30 0.78
N GLU A 173 12.79 -1.21 1.67
CA GLU A 173 12.94 -0.03 2.54
C GLU A 173 13.08 1.24 1.71
N GLY A 174 12.32 2.27 2.07
CA GLY A 174 12.26 3.52 1.35
C GLY A 174 11.37 3.52 0.11
N ARG A 175 10.77 2.39 -0.24
CA ARG A 175 9.76 2.35 -1.30
C ARG A 175 8.38 2.71 -0.75
N MET A 176 7.73 3.62 -1.45
CA MET A 176 6.33 3.98 -1.23
C MET A 176 5.50 3.61 -2.45
N ILE A 177 4.36 2.99 -2.22
CA ILE A 177 3.35 2.78 -3.27
C ILE A 177 2.09 3.56 -2.93
N ILE A 178 1.43 4.09 -3.95
CA ILE A 178 0.13 4.78 -3.83
C ILE A 178 -0.81 4.20 -4.88
N PHE A 179 -2.02 3.89 -4.48
CA PHE A 179 -3.05 3.20 -5.26
C PHE A 179 -4.45 3.71 -4.93
#